data_334bcc77f2b5734cc1ddc07b653efe6e
#
_entry.id   334bcc77f2b5734cc1ddc07b653efe6e
#
_cell.length_a   1.000
_cell.length_b   1.000
_cell.length_c   1.000
_cell.angle_alpha   90.00
_cell.angle_beta   90.00
_cell.angle_gamma   90.00
#
_symmetry.space_group_name_H-M   'P 1'
#
loop_
_entity.id
_entity.type
_entity.pdbx_description
1 polymer ?
#
loop_
_entity_poly.entity_id
_entity_poly.type
_entity_poly.pdbx_seq_one_letter_code
_entity_poly.pdbx_strand_id
1 'polypeptide(L)'
;QQGSGGSMQGMQHGQGMPMQPAMQHGSQSQAMQPGMSGEGRVMPGTDMPDMAGMNSPVNGKHGSDTHGVGNAMVAQVQRNRLGEPGTGLENVGHRVLTYNDLHALKPSRDPRPPTREIEMHLTGNMEAFIWGIDGKKYSESGPPPMVRVGERVRLTFVNDTMMEHPMHQHGVFWELVNGADPAHRPRKHTINVKPAERLSLDFTYDEPGNFAMHCHQLLHMEAGMFRFFNVSDPA
;
A
#
# COMPACT_ATOMS: atom_id res chain seq x y z
N GLN A 1 32.30 49.06 -33.56
CA GLN A 1 30.93 49.24 -34.09
C GLN A 1 29.98 48.63 -33.05
N GLN A 2 29.42 49.45 -32.24
CA GLN A 2 28.02 49.73 -32.00
C GLN A 2 27.21 48.44 -31.71
N GLY A 3 26.74 48.08 -30.56
CA GLY A 3 26.08 48.85 -29.51
C GLY A 3 24.59 48.65 -29.67
N SER A 4 23.88 47.96 -28.81
CA SER A 4 22.54 48.34 -28.42
C SER A 4 22.19 47.61 -27.12
N GLY A 5 22.05 48.37 -26.06
CA GLY A 5 21.51 47.96 -24.77
C GLY A 5 20.00 47.89 -24.84
N GLY A 6 19.43 46.81 -24.30
CA GLY A 6 18.01 46.65 -24.05
C GLY A 6 17.75 46.77 -22.55
N SER A 7 17.09 47.82 -22.14
CA SER A 7 16.65 48.09 -20.76
C SER A 7 15.54 47.15 -20.37
N MET A 8 15.67 46.44 -19.23
CA MET A 8 14.59 45.73 -18.57
C MET A 8 13.73 46.72 -17.80
N GLN A 9 12.47 46.87 -18.20
CA GLN A 9 11.42 47.56 -17.44
C GLN A 9 10.96 46.68 -16.29
N GLY A 10 10.92 47.26 -15.09
CA GLY A 10 10.44 46.61 -13.86
C GLY A 10 8.94 46.27 -13.90
N MET A 11 8.61 45.08 -13.45
CA MET A 11 7.23 44.68 -13.15
C MET A 11 6.84 45.20 -11.78
N GLN A 12 5.78 45.98 -11.74
CA GLN A 12 5.14 46.51 -10.53
C GLN A 12 4.43 45.40 -9.77
N HIS A 13 4.60 45.41 -8.44
CA HIS A 13 3.87 44.57 -7.51
C HIS A 13 2.37 44.90 -7.51
N GLY A 14 1.53 43.93 -7.83
CA GLY A 14 0.08 43.98 -7.71
C GLY A 14 -0.38 43.89 -6.24
N GLN A 15 -1.39 44.66 -5.95
CA GLN A 15 -2.00 44.96 -4.67
C GLN A 15 -2.61 43.74 -3.97
N GLY A 16 -2.50 43.72 -2.64
CA GLY A 16 -3.08 42.70 -1.75
C GLY A 16 -4.60 42.64 -1.79
N MET A 17 -5.16 41.43 -1.76
CA MET A 17 -6.58 41.18 -1.58
C MET A 17 -6.92 41.18 -0.09
N PRO A 18 -8.10 41.70 0.31
CA PRO A 18 -8.51 41.76 1.71
C PRO A 18 -8.94 40.39 2.23
N MET A 19 -8.49 40.06 3.46
CA MET A 19 -8.93 38.88 4.22
C MET A 19 -10.42 39.02 4.60
N GLN A 20 -11.20 37.99 4.33
CA GLN A 20 -12.55 37.84 4.90
C GLN A 20 -12.47 37.20 6.29
N PRO A 21 -13.35 37.59 7.24
CA PRO A 21 -13.33 37.07 8.60
C PRO A 21 -13.90 35.66 8.69
N ALA A 22 -13.33 34.83 9.56
CA ALA A 22 -13.72 33.47 9.86
C ALA A 22 -15.17 33.38 10.35
N MET A 23 -15.96 32.50 9.75
CA MET A 23 -17.29 32.11 10.24
C MET A 23 -17.12 31.13 11.41
N GLN A 24 -17.68 31.54 12.56
CA GLN A 24 -17.87 30.68 13.73
C GLN A 24 -19.02 29.70 13.43
N HIS A 25 -18.74 28.41 13.40
CA HIS A 25 -19.77 27.37 13.41
C HIS A 25 -20.14 27.02 14.84
N GLY A 26 -21.36 27.45 15.21
CA GLY A 26 -21.99 27.05 16.46
C GLY A 26 -22.40 25.59 16.45
N SER A 27 -22.02 24.87 17.49
CA SER A 27 -22.45 23.51 17.78
C SER A 27 -23.95 23.50 18.15
N GLN A 28 -24.75 22.78 17.34
CA GLN A 28 -26.08 22.33 17.79
C GLN A 28 -26.13 20.81 17.65
N SER A 29 -26.04 20.14 18.78
CA SER A 29 -26.34 18.72 18.96
C SER A 29 -27.85 18.52 18.90
N GLN A 30 -28.34 17.86 17.85
CA GLN A 30 -29.68 17.28 17.84
C GLN A 30 -29.58 15.76 17.94
N ALA A 31 -30.16 15.24 19.01
CA ALA A 31 -30.36 13.82 19.24
C ALA A 31 -31.40 13.30 18.24
N MET A 32 -31.04 12.28 17.45
CA MET A 32 -31.99 11.52 16.64
C MET A 32 -32.37 10.23 17.37
N GLN A 33 -33.66 10.03 17.48
CA GLN A 33 -34.33 8.83 17.99
C GLN A 33 -34.15 7.62 17.06
N PRO A 34 -34.15 6.36 17.59
CA PRO A 34 -34.07 5.16 16.79
C PRO A 34 -35.48 4.73 16.36
N GLY A 35 -35.63 4.43 15.08
CA GLY A 35 -36.85 3.80 14.58
C GLY A 35 -36.94 3.75 13.08
N MET A 36 -36.54 2.60 12.52
CA MET A 36 -37.28 1.92 11.44
C MET A 36 -36.56 0.63 11.06
N SER A 37 -37.20 -0.48 11.43
CA SER A 37 -36.91 -1.83 10.97
C SER A 37 -37.26 -1.96 9.50
N GLY A 38 -36.20 -2.13 8.66
CA GLY A 38 -36.33 -2.52 7.27
C GLY A 38 -35.89 -3.98 7.14
N GLU A 39 -36.83 -4.88 6.90
CA GLU A 39 -36.55 -6.29 6.60
C GLU A 39 -35.75 -6.42 5.30
N GLY A 40 -34.45 -6.56 5.41
CA GLY A 40 -33.56 -6.90 4.31
C GLY A 40 -33.66 -8.40 4.01
N ARG A 41 -34.13 -8.72 2.84
CA ARG A 41 -34.26 -10.07 2.26
C ARG A 41 -32.88 -10.73 2.25
N VAL A 42 -32.65 -11.69 3.12
CA VAL A 42 -31.48 -12.56 3.19
C VAL A 42 -31.50 -13.52 1.99
N MET A 43 -30.54 -13.41 1.10
CA MET A 43 -30.27 -14.44 0.10
C MET A 43 -29.61 -15.64 0.79
N PRO A 44 -29.93 -16.91 0.41
CA PRO A 44 -29.32 -18.07 1.04
C PRO A 44 -27.82 -18.15 0.75
N GLY A 45 -27.07 -18.42 1.82
CA GLY A 45 -25.62 -18.39 1.86
C GLY A 45 -24.95 -19.35 0.89
N THR A 46 -23.97 -18.81 0.21
CA THR A 46 -22.80 -19.58 -0.18
C THR A 46 -21.82 -19.52 0.99
N ASP A 47 -21.48 -20.69 1.53
CA ASP A 47 -20.43 -20.82 2.56
C ASP A 47 -19.11 -20.31 1.99
N MET A 48 -18.83 -19.04 2.20
CA MET A 48 -17.53 -18.43 1.94
C MET A 48 -16.61 -18.79 3.11
N PRO A 49 -15.39 -19.29 2.84
CA PRO A 49 -14.45 -19.59 3.91
C PRO A 49 -14.18 -18.31 4.72
N ASP A 50 -14.18 -18.49 6.01
CA ASP A 50 -14.13 -17.52 7.10
C ASP A 50 -13.28 -16.26 6.80
N MET A 51 -13.96 -15.19 6.35
CA MET A 51 -13.38 -13.85 6.15
C MET A 51 -13.16 -13.12 7.50
N ALA A 52 -13.67 -13.64 8.60
CA ALA A 52 -13.60 -12.99 9.91
C ALA A 52 -12.16 -12.88 10.43
N GLY A 53 -11.30 -13.83 10.08
CA GLY A 53 -9.90 -13.81 10.47
C GLY A 53 -9.04 -12.78 9.70
N MET A 54 -9.41 -12.41 8.47
CA MET A 54 -8.62 -11.50 7.65
C MET A 54 -8.75 -10.02 8.02
N ASN A 55 -9.85 -9.63 8.63
CA ASN A 55 -10.13 -8.24 9.00
C ASN A 55 -9.87 -7.93 10.48
N SER A 56 -9.48 -8.91 11.29
CA SER A 56 -9.16 -8.67 12.69
C SER A 56 -7.88 -7.83 12.80
N PRO A 57 -7.90 -6.75 13.61
CA PRO A 57 -6.70 -5.99 13.89
C PRO A 57 -5.64 -6.90 14.52
N VAL A 58 -4.42 -6.84 14.01
CA VAL A 58 -3.28 -7.57 14.55
C VAL A 58 -2.37 -6.57 15.25
N ASN A 59 -1.97 -6.87 16.48
CA ASN A 59 -0.92 -6.10 17.13
C ASN A 59 0.39 -6.30 16.37
N GLY A 60 1.03 -5.19 15.97
CA GLY A 60 2.28 -5.22 15.25
C GLY A 60 3.36 -5.95 16.06
N LYS A 61 4.03 -6.91 15.44
CA LYS A 61 5.26 -7.46 16.00
C LYS A 61 6.39 -6.52 15.61
N HIS A 62 7.00 -5.90 16.61
CA HIS A 62 8.13 -5.00 16.43
C HIS A 62 9.38 -5.65 17.00
N GLY A 63 10.35 -5.89 16.14
CA GLY A 63 11.67 -6.42 16.50
C GLY A 63 12.77 -5.43 16.14
N SER A 64 14.02 -5.84 16.32
CA SER A 64 15.19 -5.05 15.92
C SER A 64 15.21 -4.72 14.41
N ASP A 65 14.54 -5.52 13.60
CA ASP A 65 14.46 -5.42 12.14
C ASP A 65 13.52 -4.30 11.67
N THR A 66 12.60 -3.85 12.57
CA THR A 66 11.64 -2.77 12.29
C THR A 66 12.02 -1.48 13.00
N HIS A 67 13.12 -1.46 13.76
CA HIS A 67 13.62 -0.30 14.48
C HIS A 67 14.98 0.14 13.94
N GLY A 68 15.24 1.44 13.93
CA GLY A 68 16.50 2.02 13.48
C GLY A 68 16.33 3.47 13.05
N VAL A 69 17.43 4.09 12.62
CA VAL A 69 17.44 5.48 12.14
C VAL A 69 16.54 5.69 10.92
N GLY A 70 16.24 4.63 10.19
CA GLY A 70 15.34 4.63 9.03
C GLY A 70 13.86 4.51 9.40
N ASN A 71 13.51 4.38 10.68
CA ASN A 71 12.15 4.17 11.12
C ASN A 71 11.77 5.14 12.26
N ALA A 72 11.00 6.18 11.92
CA ALA A 72 10.54 7.18 12.89
C ALA A 72 9.21 6.78 13.56
N MET A 73 8.49 5.78 13.03
CA MET A 73 7.19 5.37 13.54
C MET A 73 6.90 3.91 13.21
N VAL A 74 5.95 3.35 13.93
CA VAL A 74 5.54 1.96 13.83
C VAL A 74 4.01 1.88 13.93
N ALA A 75 3.38 1.13 13.06
CA ALA A 75 1.95 0.86 13.13
C ALA A 75 1.67 -0.10 14.31
N GLN A 76 1.22 0.44 15.43
CA GLN A 76 0.89 -0.33 16.65
C GLN A 76 -0.24 -1.33 16.38
N VAL A 77 -1.22 -0.95 15.55
CA VAL A 77 -2.34 -1.77 15.13
C VAL A 77 -2.37 -1.83 13.61
N GLN A 78 -2.24 -3.02 13.09
CA GLN A 78 -2.26 -3.30 11.66
C GLN A 78 -3.59 -3.95 11.30
N ARG A 79 -4.12 -3.61 10.15
CA ARG A 79 -5.37 -4.20 9.67
C ARG A 79 -5.40 -4.30 8.14
N ASN A 80 -6.22 -5.20 7.65
CA ASN A 80 -6.56 -5.20 6.23
C ASN A 80 -7.43 -3.98 5.90
N ARG A 81 -7.05 -3.22 4.87
CA ARG A 81 -7.75 -2.02 4.42
C ARG A 81 -8.23 -2.12 2.96
N LEU A 82 -8.23 -3.34 2.40
CA LEU A 82 -8.56 -3.58 0.99
C LEU A 82 -10.02 -3.21 0.64
N GLY A 83 -10.92 -3.20 1.62
CA GLY A 83 -12.30 -2.75 1.47
C GLY A 83 -12.51 -1.25 1.67
N GLU A 84 -11.47 -0.50 2.03
CA GLU A 84 -11.56 0.94 2.19
C GLU A 84 -11.25 1.65 0.86
N PRO A 85 -11.95 2.75 0.53
CA PRO A 85 -11.62 3.58 -0.63
C PRO A 85 -10.19 4.14 -0.54
N GLY A 86 -9.67 4.61 -1.64
CA GLY A 86 -8.42 5.37 -1.66
C GLY A 86 -8.54 6.66 -0.87
N THR A 87 -7.41 7.14 -0.34
CA THR A 87 -7.35 8.39 0.44
C THR A 87 -7.97 9.56 -0.33
N GLY A 88 -8.88 10.26 0.33
CA GLY A 88 -9.63 11.39 -0.25
C GLY A 88 -10.89 10.99 -1.03
N LEU A 89 -11.21 9.69 -1.10
CA LEU A 89 -12.42 9.20 -1.77
C LEU A 89 -13.48 8.69 -0.79
N GLU A 90 -13.32 8.93 0.50
CA GLU A 90 -14.18 8.38 1.57
C GLU A 90 -15.60 8.97 1.54
N ASN A 91 -15.75 10.22 1.08
CA ASN A 91 -16.99 10.98 1.15
C ASN A 91 -17.46 11.50 -0.22
N VAL A 92 -17.14 10.81 -1.30
CA VAL A 92 -17.61 11.17 -2.64
C VAL A 92 -19.05 10.68 -2.85
N GLY A 93 -19.86 11.41 -3.60
CA GLY A 93 -21.28 11.13 -3.81
C GLY A 93 -21.60 9.92 -4.70
N HIS A 94 -20.65 9.01 -4.92
CA HIS A 94 -20.81 7.80 -5.74
C HIS A 94 -20.04 6.63 -5.13
N ARG A 95 -20.36 5.40 -5.56
CA ARG A 95 -19.62 4.20 -5.14
C ARG A 95 -18.19 4.26 -5.66
N VAL A 96 -17.23 4.06 -4.75
CA VAL A 96 -15.80 3.92 -5.06
C VAL A 96 -15.46 2.44 -5.17
N LEU A 97 -14.71 2.07 -6.20
CA LEU A 97 -14.19 0.73 -6.37
C LEU A 97 -13.05 0.50 -5.38
N THR A 98 -13.12 -0.60 -4.63
CA THR A 98 -12.09 -1.02 -3.69
C THR A 98 -11.38 -2.29 -4.17
N TYR A 99 -10.28 -2.66 -3.53
CA TYR A 99 -9.60 -3.91 -3.87
C TYR A 99 -10.44 -5.16 -3.58
N ASN A 100 -11.35 -5.11 -2.62
CA ASN A 100 -12.26 -6.23 -2.34
C ASN A 100 -13.30 -6.43 -3.45
N ASP A 101 -13.56 -5.43 -4.27
CA ASP A 101 -14.49 -5.55 -5.40
C ASP A 101 -13.86 -6.24 -6.64
N LEU A 102 -12.55 -6.47 -6.62
CA LEU A 102 -11.82 -6.96 -7.79
C LEU A 102 -11.75 -8.49 -7.84
N HIS A 103 -11.99 -9.05 -9.02
CA HIS A 103 -11.81 -10.46 -9.32
C HIS A 103 -11.10 -10.64 -10.67
N ALA A 104 -10.27 -11.67 -10.80
CA ALA A 104 -9.69 -12.04 -12.09
C ALA A 104 -10.77 -12.69 -12.98
N LEU A 105 -10.88 -12.23 -14.23
CA LEU A 105 -11.80 -12.79 -15.22
C LEU A 105 -11.41 -14.20 -15.66
N LYS A 106 -10.12 -14.50 -15.62
CA LYS A 106 -9.56 -15.82 -15.97
C LYS A 106 -8.95 -16.44 -14.73
N PRO A 107 -9.08 -17.76 -14.56
CA PRO A 107 -8.45 -18.42 -13.43
C PRO A 107 -6.94 -18.25 -13.42
N SER A 108 -6.37 -18.22 -12.23
CA SER A 108 -4.92 -18.24 -12.02
C SER A 108 -4.30 -19.48 -12.64
N ARG A 109 -3.07 -19.33 -13.13
CA ARG A 109 -2.26 -20.47 -13.58
C ARG A 109 -1.73 -21.31 -12.43
N ASP A 110 -1.62 -20.71 -11.25
CA ASP A 110 -1.08 -21.35 -10.05
C ASP A 110 -1.94 -21.05 -8.82
N PRO A 111 -3.08 -21.75 -8.62
CA PRO A 111 -3.96 -21.54 -7.47
C PRO A 111 -3.47 -22.26 -6.20
N ARG A 112 -2.29 -22.87 -6.21
CA ARG A 112 -1.73 -23.59 -5.06
C ARG A 112 -1.63 -22.68 -3.85
N PRO A 113 -1.77 -23.20 -2.62
CA PRO A 113 -1.42 -22.45 -1.42
C PRO A 113 0.09 -22.13 -1.40
N PRO A 114 0.51 -21.00 -0.85
CA PRO A 114 1.91 -20.66 -0.69
C PRO A 114 2.59 -21.65 0.27
N THR A 115 3.83 -21.97 -0.01
CA THR A 115 4.66 -22.85 0.83
C THR A 115 5.39 -22.08 1.93
N ARG A 116 5.53 -20.76 1.76
CA ARG A 116 6.24 -19.87 2.68
C ARG A 116 5.65 -18.46 2.65
N GLU A 117 5.71 -17.78 3.77
CA GLU A 117 5.39 -16.36 3.89
C GLU A 117 6.66 -15.55 4.18
N ILE A 118 6.78 -14.41 3.53
CA ILE A 118 7.79 -13.38 3.76
C ILE A 118 7.03 -12.12 4.18
N GLU A 119 7.28 -11.61 5.38
CA GLU A 119 6.74 -10.35 5.86
C GLU A 119 7.78 -9.26 5.67
N MET A 120 7.35 -8.10 5.17
CA MET A 120 8.19 -6.92 4.96
C MET A 120 7.50 -5.67 5.47
N HIS A 121 8.19 -4.91 6.27
CA HIS A 121 7.74 -3.64 6.82
C HIS A 121 8.19 -2.49 5.94
N LEU A 122 7.23 -1.69 5.45
CA LEU A 122 7.52 -0.43 4.75
C LEU A 122 7.75 0.63 5.82
N THR A 123 8.96 1.15 5.89
CA THR A 123 9.42 2.02 6.97
C THR A 123 9.87 3.38 6.42
N GLY A 124 9.86 4.41 7.26
CA GLY A 124 10.27 5.74 6.86
C GLY A 124 10.64 6.64 8.01
N ASN A 125 11.56 7.55 7.74
CA ASN A 125 11.93 8.65 8.61
C ASN A 125 11.97 9.92 7.77
N MET A 126 10.94 10.77 7.90
CA MET A 126 10.81 11.99 7.11
C MET A 126 11.85 13.05 7.48
N GLU A 127 12.26 13.11 8.75
CA GLU A 127 13.29 14.07 9.21
C GLU A 127 14.67 13.72 8.65
N ALA A 128 15.00 12.42 8.62
CA ALA A 128 16.25 11.93 8.05
C ALA A 128 16.19 11.74 6.53
N PHE A 129 15.02 11.94 5.92
CA PHE A 129 14.77 11.73 4.49
C PHE A 129 15.13 10.31 4.01
N ILE A 130 14.72 9.32 4.80
CA ILE A 130 14.97 7.89 4.56
C ILE A 130 13.64 7.19 4.39
N TRP A 131 13.53 6.41 3.31
CA TRP A 131 12.48 5.41 3.12
C TRP A 131 13.15 4.05 2.93
N GLY A 132 12.57 3.03 3.51
CA GLY A 132 13.21 1.73 3.52
C GLY A 132 12.24 0.58 3.67
N ILE A 133 12.81 -0.60 3.73
CA ILE A 133 12.11 -1.86 4.05
C ILE A 133 12.83 -2.46 5.25
N ASP A 134 12.06 -2.91 6.24
CA ASP A 134 12.58 -3.49 7.49
C ASP A 134 13.58 -2.57 8.22
N GLY A 135 13.26 -1.27 8.29
CA GLY A 135 14.05 -0.25 8.98
C GLY A 135 15.34 0.16 8.28
N LYS A 136 15.61 -0.33 7.06
CA LYS A 136 16.87 -0.10 6.33
C LYS A 136 16.61 0.42 4.93
N LYS A 137 17.39 1.39 4.50
CA LYS A 137 17.47 1.76 3.08
C LYS A 137 18.22 0.68 2.29
N TYR A 138 18.06 0.66 0.98
CA TYR A 138 18.66 -0.37 0.12
C TYR A 138 20.16 -0.55 0.33
N SER A 139 20.92 0.54 0.42
CA SER A 139 22.39 0.50 0.61
C SER A 139 22.84 -0.14 1.95
N GLU A 140 21.93 -0.32 2.89
CA GLU A 140 22.17 -0.90 4.22
C GLU A 140 21.46 -2.26 4.37
N SER A 141 20.75 -2.70 3.33
CA SER A 141 20.01 -3.96 3.37
C SER A 141 20.97 -5.15 3.48
N GLY A 142 20.51 -6.19 4.16
CA GLY A 142 21.15 -7.50 4.15
C GLY A 142 21.00 -8.21 2.79
N PRO A 143 21.36 -9.52 2.74
CA PRO A 143 21.19 -10.31 1.54
C PRO A 143 19.71 -10.34 1.11
N PRO A 144 19.44 -10.38 -0.20
CA PRO A 144 18.08 -10.43 -0.71
C PRO A 144 17.37 -11.73 -0.28
N PRO A 145 16.04 -11.69 -0.12
CA PRO A 145 15.26 -12.91 0.04
C PRO A 145 15.52 -13.88 -1.12
N MET A 146 15.78 -15.14 -0.77
CA MET A 146 15.98 -16.21 -1.74
C MET A 146 14.65 -16.90 -1.99
N VAL A 147 14.31 -17.08 -3.27
CA VAL A 147 13.13 -17.84 -3.75
C VAL A 147 13.60 -18.82 -4.81
N ARG A 148 12.92 -19.93 -4.97
CA ARG A 148 13.22 -20.89 -6.06
C ARG A 148 12.22 -20.76 -7.19
N VAL A 149 12.67 -21.02 -8.41
CA VAL A 149 11.77 -21.14 -9.56
C VAL A 149 10.70 -22.19 -9.23
N GLY A 150 9.43 -21.84 -9.47
CA GLY A 150 8.27 -22.68 -9.16
C GLY A 150 7.84 -22.72 -7.70
N GLU A 151 8.58 -22.07 -6.79
CA GLU A 151 8.16 -21.89 -5.39
C GLU A 151 7.00 -20.88 -5.32
N ARG A 152 5.90 -21.29 -4.67
CA ARG A 152 4.75 -20.41 -4.41
C ARG A 152 4.95 -19.68 -3.09
N VAL A 153 5.11 -18.37 -3.13
CA VAL A 153 5.45 -17.54 -1.97
C VAL A 153 4.32 -16.56 -1.69
N ARG A 154 4.04 -16.31 -0.41
CA ARG A 154 3.25 -15.18 0.07
C ARG A 154 4.17 -14.07 0.53
N LEU A 155 3.98 -12.87 -0.01
CA LEU A 155 4.57 -11.65 0.49
C LEU A 155 3.51 -10.86 1.23
N THR A 156 3.79 -10.53 2.48
CA THR A 156 2.92 -9.69 3.30
C THR A 156 3.60 -8.36 3.56
N PHE A 157 3.02 -7.29 3.08
CA PHE A 157 3.45 -5.94 3.42
C PHE A 157 2.74 -5.44 4.67
N VAL A 158 3.50 -4.76 5.52
CA VAL A 158 3.02 -3.97 6.65
C VAL A 158 3.53 -2.55 6.46
N ASN A 159 2.63 -1.59 6.35
CA ASN A 159 3.02 -0.20 6.20
C ASN A 159 3.06 0.50 7.56
N ASP A 160 4.26 0.71 8.08
CA ASP A 160 4.51 1.39 9.34
C ASP A 160 4.57 2.93 9.21
N THR A 161 4.42 3.44 7.99
CA THR A 161 4.48 4.88 7.72
C THR A 161 3.09 5.53 7.67
N MET A 162 3.05 6.85 7.67
CA MET A 162 1.83 7.63 7.46
C MET A 162 1.57 7.96 5.98
N MET A 163 2.37 7.41 5.08
CA MET A 163 2.25 7.62 3.63
C MET A 163 1.80 6.34 2.94
N GLU A 164 1.13 6.48 1.81
CA GLU A 164 0.85 5.35 0.93
C GLU A 164 2.08 4.98 0.11
N HIS A 165 2.27 3.68 -0.10
CA HIS A 165 3.38 3.18 -0.92
C HIS A 165 2.85 2.27 -2.03
N PRO A 166 2.84 2.74 -3.28
CA PRO A 166 2.57 1.86 -4.43
C PRO A 166 3.79 0.97 -4.67
N MET A 167 3.74 -0.26 -4.15
CA MET A 167 4.83 -1.24 -4.30
C MET A 167 4.72 -1.96 -5.64
N HIS A 168 5.85 -2.18 -6.28
CA HIS A 168 5.99 -2.86 -7.56
C HIS A 168 7.08 -3.92 -7.50
N GLN A 169 6.88 -5.04 -8.21
CA GLN A 169 7.85 -6.11 -8.35
C GLN A 169 8.02 -6.50 -9.80
N HIS A 170 9.27 -6.66 -10.22
CA HIS A 170 9.64 -7.12 -11.55
C HIS A 170 9.51 -8.64 -11.68
N GLY A 171 9.32 -9.11 -12.90
CA GLY A 171 9.33 -10.52 -13.25
C GLY A 171 8.06 -11.30 -12.96
N VAL A 172 7.15 -10.78 -12.13
CA VAL A 172 5.90 -11.47 -11.78
C VAL A 172 4.71 -10.52 -11.72
N PHE A 173 3.51 -11.11 -11.79
CA PHE A 173 2.30 -10.45 -11.30
C PHE A 173 1.93 -11.07 -9.96
N TRP A 174 1.65 -10.23 -9.00
CA TRP A 174 1.10 -10.62 -7.73
C TRP A 174 -0.39 -10.98 -7.84
N GLU A 175 -0.82 -11.94 -7.07
CA GLU A 175 -2.22 -12.28 -6.85
C GLU A 175 -2.64 -11.78 -5.47
N LEU A 176 -3.49 -10.76 -5.46
CA LEU A 176 -3.90 -10.09 -4.24
C LEU A 176 -4.85 -10.98 -3.42
N VAL A 177 -4.49 -11.23 -2.16
CA VAL A 177 -5.30 -11.98 -1.21
C VAL A 177 -6.38 -11.05 -0.64
N ASN A 178 -7.48 -10.91 -1.38
CA ASN A 178 -8.58 -9.98 -1.07
C ASN A 178 -9.89 -10.69 -0.68
N GLY A 179 -9.82 -11.99 -0.34
CA GLY A 179 -10.99 -12.80 -0.01
C GLY A 179 -11.64 -13.48 -1.21
N ALA A 180 -11.21 -13.18 -2.44
CA ALA A 180 -11.64 -13.94 -3.60
C ALA A 180 -11.09 -15.37 -3.55
N ASP A 181 -11.79 -16.29 -4.23
CA ASP A 181 -11.29 -17.65 -4.48
C ASP A 181 -9.85 -17.60 -5.00
N PRO A 182 -8.94 -18.44 -4.52
CA PRO A 182 -7.54 -18.45 -4.96
C PRO A 182 -7.35 -18.51 -6.47
N ALA A 183 -8.24 -19.16 -7.19
CA ALA A 183 -8.20 -19.20 -8.64
C ALA A 183 -8.60 -17.86 -9.30
N HIS A 184 -9.29 -16.99 -8.59
CA HIS A 184 -9.83 -15.73 -9.16
C HIS A 184 -9.31 -14.46 -8.44
N ARG A 185 -8.21 -14.54 -7.72
CA ARG A 185 -7.56 -13.38 -7.13
C ARG A 185 -7.10 -12.39 -8.20
N PRO A 186 -7.32 -11.08 -8.00
CA PRO A 186 -6.91 -10.08 -8.97
C PRO A 186 -5.39 -10.01 -9.08
N ARG A 187 -4.91 -9.97 -10.33
CA ARG A 187 -3.48 -9.85 -10.64
C ARG A 187 -3.06 -8.40 -10.71
N LYS A 188 -2.00 -8.07 -10.01
CA LYS A 188 -1.43 -6.72 -9.92
C LYS A 188 0.08 -6.77 -10.11
N HIS A 189 0.65 -5.84 -10.88
CA HIS A 189 2.10 -5.62 -10.89
C HIS A 189 2.52 -4.49 -9.96
N THR A 190 1.57 -3.64 -9.57
CA THR A 190 1.75 -2.56 -8.59
C THR A 190 0.54 -2.56 -7.67
N ILE A 191 0.78 -2.46 -6.37
CA ILE A 191 -0.25 -2.44 -5.33
C ILE A 191 0.01 -1.29 -4.38
N ASN A 192 -1.02 -0.49 -4.10
CA ASN A 192 -0.93 0.58 -3.13
C ASN A 192 -1.13 0.03 -1.72
N VAL A 193 -0.18 0.28 -0.83
CA VAL A 193 -0.23 -0.13 0.58
C VAL A 193 -0.50 1.12 1.42
N LYS A 194 -1.69 1.20 2.02
CA LYS A 194 -2.13 2.35 2.83
C LYS A 194 -1.44 2.38 4.19
N PRO A 195 -1.40 3.52 4.90
CA PRO A 195 -0.89 3.60 6.27
C PRO A 195 -1.55 2.58 7.20
N ALA A 196 -0.76 1.91 8.03
CA ALA A 196 -1.18 0.85 8.95
C ALA A 196 -1.89 -0.35 8.26
N GLU A 197 -1.73 -0.49 6.96
CA GLU A 197 -2.28 -1.62 6.22
C GLU A 197 -1.35 -2.82 6.30
N ARG A 198 -1.97 -3.98 6.52
CA ARG A 198 -1.38 -5.30 6.33
C ARG A 198 -2.09 -5.95 5.16
N LEU A 199 -1.38 -6.24 4.07
CA LEU A 199 -1.94 -6.93 2.91
C LEU A 199 -0.99 -8.03 2.42
N SER A 200 -1.57 -9.08 1.84
CA SER A 200 -0.83 -10.25 1.37
C SER A 200 -1.02 -10.47 -0.13
N LEU A 201 0.02 -10.97 -0.75
CA LEU A 201 0.15 -11.18 -2.19
C LEU A 201 0.81 -12.54 -2.44
N ASP A 202 0.23 -13.37 -3.28
CA ASP A 202 0.82 -14.65 -3.65
C ASP A 202 1.45 -14.53 -5.04
N PHE A 203 2.61 -15.16 -5.25
CA PHE A 203 3.30 -15.18 -6.55
C PHE A 203 4.21 -16.40 -6.70
N THR A 204 4.58 -16.65 -7.95
CA THR A 204 5.51 -17.71 -8.35
C THR A 204 6.40 -17.19 -9.47
N TYR A 205 7.72 -17.29 -9.34
CA TYR A 205 8.65 -16.98 -10.41
C TYR A 205 8.82 -18.17 -11.35
N ASP A 206 8.82 -17.90 -12.64
CA ASP A 206 8.99 -18.92 -13.69
C ASP A 206 10.46 -19.01 -14.18
N GLU A 207 11.30 -18.03 -13.84
CA GLU A 207 12.68 -17.91 -14.32
C GLU A 207 13.63 -17.53 -13.18
N PRO A 208 14.90 -17.99 -13.19
CA PRO A 208 15.91 -17.56 -12.25
C PRO A 208 16.39 -16.13 -12.56
N GLY A 209 16.87 -15.42 -11.53
CA GLY A 209 17.42 -14.07 -11.71
C GLY A 209 17.33 -13.21 -10.45
N ASN A 210 17.70 -11.93 -10.61
CA ASN A 210 17.52 -10.92 -9.58
C ASN A 210 16.42 -9.97 -10.01
N PHE A 211 15.31 -9.97 -9.29
CA PHE A 211 14.14 -9.17 -9.63
C PHE A 211 13.94 -8.04 -8.63
N ALA A 212 13.90 -6.81 -9.15
CA ALA A 212 13.70 -5.63 -8.35
C ALA A 212 12.29 -5.57 -7.76
N MET A 213 12.19 -5.12 -6.52
CA MET A 213 10.96 -4.73 -5.86
C MET A 213 11.16 -3.36 -5.22
N HIS A 214 10.28 -2.41 -5.48
CA HIS A 214 10.45 -1.04 -5.02
C HIS A 214 9.13 -0.28 -4.92
N CYS A 215 9.17 0.83 -4.19
CA CYS A 215 8.08 1.79 -4.21
C CYS A 215 8.07 2.51 -5.57
N HIS A 216 6.89 2.68 -6.16
CA HIS A 216 6.73 3.36 -7.45
C HIS A 216 6.59 4.89 -7.31
N GLN A 217 6.59 5.41 -6.09
CA GLN A 217 6.95 6.80 -5.83
C GLN A 217 8.48 6.91 -5.93
N LEU A 218 8.96 7.48 -7.04
CA LEU A 218 10.37 7.45 -7.39
C LEU A 218 11.26 8.07 -6.31
N LEU A 219 10.79 9.11 -5.63
CA LEU A 219 11.50 9.72 -4.52
C LEU A 219 11.76 8.73 -3.37
N HIS A 220 10.77 7.91 -3.02
CA HIS A 220 10.92 6.88 -1.99
C HIS A 220 11.87 5.77 -2.44
N MET A 221 11.79 5.36 -3.70
CA MET A 221 12.69 4.39 -4.30
C MET A 221 14.14 4.87 -4.21
N GLU A 222 14.42 6.09 -4.68
CA GLU A 222 15.77 6.71 -4.66
C GLU A 222 16.29 6.88 -3.23
N ALA A 223 15.41 7.22 -2.28
CA ALA A 223 15.77 7.37 -0.87
C ALA A 223 15.95 6.04 -0.13
N GLY A 224 15.70 4.89 -0.79
CA GLY A 224 16.07 3.57 -0.27
C GLY A 224 14.98 2.52 -0.17
N MET A 225 13.70 2.81 -0.54
CA MET A 225 12.63 1.82 -0.52
C MET A 225 12.69 0.90 -1.75
N PHE A 226 13.71 0.07 -1.74
CA PHE A 226 14.09 -0.83 -2.81
C PHE A 226 14.68 -2.12 -2.24
N ARG A 227 14.43 -3.27 -2.90
CA ARG A 227 15.03 -4.58 -2.62
C ARG A 227 15.13 -5.38 -3.92
N PHE A 228 15.98 -6.42 -3.89
CA PHE A 228 15.91 -7.51 -4.86
C PHE A 228 15.30 -8.75 -4.23
N PHE A 229 14.69 -9.57 -5.06
CA PHE A 229 14.49 -11.00 -4.81
C PHE A 229 15.52 -11.76 -5.66
N ASN A 230 16.25 -12.67 -5.04
CA ASN A 230 17.14 -13.56 -5.74
C ASN A 230 16.39 -14.89 -5.99
N VAL A 231 16.22 -15.23 -7.24
CA VAL A 231 15.51 -16.45 -7.67
C VAL A 231 16.53 -17.43 -8.22
N SER A 232 16.65 -18.55 -7.55
CA SER A 232 17.55 -19.64 -7.96
C SER A 232 16.80 -20.72 -8.77
N ASP A 233 17.55 -21.54 -9.48
CA ASP A 233 17.02 -22.72 -10.14
C ASP A 233 16.25 -23.64 -9.16
N PRO A 234 15.35 -24.49 -9.65
CA PRO A 234 14.70 -25.52 -8.83
C PRO A 234 15.75 -26.41 -8.17
N ALA A 235 15.42 -26.94 -6.98
CA ALA A 235 16.30 -27.87 -6.28
C ALA A 235 16.30 -29.25 -6.94
#